data_afc1d92481abd53929af0ef87c4b589a
#
_entry.id   afc1d92481abd53929af0ef87c4b589a
#
_cell.length_a   1.000
_cell.length_b   1.000
_cell.length_c   1.000
_cell.angle_alpha   90.00
_cell.angle_beta   90.00
_cell.angle_gamma   90.00
#
_symmetry.space_group_name_H-M   'P 1'
#
loop_
_entity.id
_entity.type
_entity.pdbx_description
1 polymer ?
#
loop_
_entity_poly.entity_id
_entity_poly.type
_entity_poly.pdbx_seq_one_letter_code
_entity_poly.pdbx_strand_id
1 'polypeptide(L)'
;MRRFILILLFLLLLSGCMQSKNIDEYAYVLNVGVERGTTMPYLVTVLISVPGGTEDTKVENTVVSAEARSFSEAYETLNAAYPSRLSFARASLLAIGEDLAKDGAQTAFLDFAFGKPDLWQNLRVVAVKPPVRDVFEGWISDADPSLRKIKTAVGDLSDESGMTADTGFGAYTEAIGDKRFDAMLAYAGANEYGLIPDLVGGETYPYTGGSLLVESTLKTSTAGSAVFDGDRMVGVLDGRHTMETLMVTDAFRKGEMHFTLPDGSTMRAALYRMRAPKIRLKNGEATVELRLEADVLEPKTLPMERNALKAYLETQLETELAAVLKALQRVNCDAMGFGRFRAKQFKSAADWEACDWKAEYRTLRISFSVTLMLSHGTKGA
;
A
#
# COMPACT_ATOMS: atom_id res chain seq x y z
N MET A 1 -17.81 -60.94 -16.64
CA MET A 1 -18.65 -59.98 -17.38
C MET A 1 -19.32 -58.95 -16.49
N ARG A 2 -20.10 -59.32 -15.48
CA ARG A 2 -20.85 -58.35 -14.61
C ARG A 2 -19.95 -57.32 -13.89
N ARG A 3 -18.75 -57.71 -13.39
CA ARG A 3 -17.80 -56.80 -12.77
C ARG A 3 -17.13 -55.83 -13.76
N PHE A 4 -16.94 -56.26 -15.00
CA PHE A 4 -16.42 -55.43 -16.07
C PHE A 4 -17.39 -54.34 -16.52
N ILE A 5 -18.68 -54.70 -16.57
CA ILE A 5 -19.77 -53.75 -16.90
C ILE A 5 -19.90 -52.67 -15.80
N LEU A 6 -19.77 -53.08 -14.52
CA LEU A 6 -19.81 -52.12 -13.40
C LEU A 6 -18.62 -51.14 -13.42
N ILE A 7 -17.42 -51.60 -13.76
CA ILE A 7 -16.23 -50.76 -13.90
C ILE A 7 -16.40 -49.79 -15.07
N LEU A 8 -16.93 -50.25 -16.20
CA LEU A 8 -17.18 -49.42 -17.36
C LEU A 8 -18.25 -48.37 -17.08
N LEU A 9 -19.32 -48.73 -16.33
CA LEU A 9 -20.36 -47.80 -15.91
C LEU A 9 -19.81 -46.75 -14.91
N PHE A 10 -18.88 -47.14 -14.02
CA PHE A 10 -18.22 -46.24 -13.08
C PHE A 10 -17.28 -45.28 -13.80
N LEU A 11 -16.54 -45.71 -14.82
CA LEU A 11 -15.69 -44.87 -15.66
C LEU A 11 -16.52 -43.88 -16.50
N LEU A 12 -17.70 -44.23 -16.94
CA LEU A 12 -18.63 -43.32 -17.64
C LEU A 12 -19.23 -42.26 -16.71
N LEU A 13 -19.38 -42.54 -15.41
CA LEU A 13 -19.81 -41.58 -14.42
C LEU A 13 -18.69 -40.57 -14.01
N LEU A 14 -17.42 -40.92 -14.24
CA LEU A 14 -16.27 -40.07 -14.01
C LEU A 14 -15.98 -39.09 -15.18
N SER A 15 -16.61 -39.26 -16.33
CA SER A 15 -16.59 -38.29 -17.44
C SER A 15 -17.52 -37.10 -17.16
N GLY A 16 -17.41 -36.52 -15.95
CA GLY A 16 -18.07 -35.26 -15.61
C GLY A 16 -17.58 -34.18 -16.56
N CYS A 17 -18.51 -33.55 -17.29
CA CYS A 17 -18.25 -32.40 -18.13
C CYS A 17 -17.53 -31.32 -17.34
N MET A 18 -16.24 -31.26 -17.46
CA MET A 18 -15.52 -30.00 -17.22
C MET A 18 -16.03 -29.03 -18.30
N GLN A 19 -16.92 -28.13 -17.93
CA GLN A 19 -17.21 -26.99 -18.76
C GLN A 19 -15.91 -26.20 -18.94
N SER A 20 -15.20 -26.44 -20.03
CA SER A 20 -14.10 -25.59 -20.45
C SER A 20 -14.71 -24.24 -20.81
N LYS A 21 -14.54 -23.26 -19.93
CA LYS A 21 -14.93 -21.89 -20.24
C LYS A 21 -13.97 -21.38 -21.31
N ASN A 22 -14.48 -21.00 -22.47
CA ASN A 22 -13.66 -20.40 -23.52
C ASN A 22 -13.05 -19.09 -22.99
N ILE A 23 -11.73 -19.00 -23.03
CA ILE A 23 -10.97 -17.84 -22.56
C ILE A 23 -11.40 -16.58 -23.30
N ASP A 24 -11.78 -16.72 -24.57
CA ASP A 24 -12.18 -15.62 -25.47
C ASP A 24 -13.54 -15.00 -25.14
N GLU A 25 -14.36 -15.64 -24.28
CA GLU A 25 -15.66 -15.12 -23.85
C GLU A 25 -15.55 -14.11 -22.70
N TYR A 26 -14.35 -13.96 -22.14
CA TYR A 26 -14.11 -13.12 -20.96
C TYR A 26 -13.23 -11.91 -21.28
N ALA A 27 -13.63 -10.78 -20.74
CA ALA A 27 -12.79 -9.60 -20.60
C ALA A 27 -12.17 -9.59 -19.18
N TYR A 28 -10.87 -9.57 -19.11
CA TYR A 28 -10.17 -9.66 -17.82
C TYR A 28 -10.01 -8.29 -17.19
N VAL A 29 -10.61 -8.12 -16.03
CA VAL A 29 -10.38 -6.95 -15.19
C VAL A 29 -8.98 -7.09 -14.55
N LEU A 30 -8.16 -6.08 -14.76
CA LEU A 30 -6.81 -6.00 -14.19
C LEU A 30 -6.79 -5.19 -12.89
N ASN A 31 -7.50 -4.06 -12.89
CA ASN A 31 -7.61 -3.18 -11.74
C ASN A 31 -9.06 -2.79 -11.51
N VAL A 32 -9.40 -2.63 -10.24
CA VAL A 32 -10.70 -2.16 -9.79
C VAL A 32 -10.50 -0.85 -9.05
N GLY A 33 -11.26 0.17 -9.40
CA GLY A 33 -11.30 1.44 -8.70
C GLY A 33 -12.67 1.65 -8.06
N VAL A 34 -12.67 2.17 -6.86
CA VAL A 34 -13.88 2.52 -6.12
C VAL A 34 -13.73 3.94 -5.57
N GLU A 35 -14.66 4.79 -5.93
CA GLU A 35 -14.65 6.19 -5.48
C GLU A 35 -16.09 6.69 -5.27
N ARG A 36 -16.23 7.89 -4.74
CA ARG A 36 -17.54 8.51 -4.56
C ARG A 36 -18.13 8.87 -5.91
N GLY A 37 -19.36 8.47 -6.16
CA GLY A 37 -20.10 8.86 -7.36
C GLY A 37 -20.67 10.27 -7.24
N THR A 38 -21.05 10.82 -8.37
CA THR A 38 -21.65 12.18 -8.47
C THR A 38 -23.17 12.12 -8.27
N THR A 39 -23.82 11.14 -8.91
CA THR A 39 -25.28 10.97 -8.88
C THR A 39 -25.67 9.84 -7.91
N MET A 40 -24.84 8.80 -7.83
CA MET A 40 -25.02 7.64 -6.96
C MET A 40 -23.90 7.54 -5.92
N PRO A 41 -24.08 6.79 -4.83
CA PRO A 41 -23.07 6.70 -3.76
C PRO A 41 -21.69 6.27 -4.23
N TYR A 42 -21.61 5.36 -5.21
CA TYR A 42 -20.38 4.75 -5.66
C TYR A 42 -20.17 4.95 -7.16
N LEU A 43 -18.93 5.27 -7.53
CA LEU A 43 -18.43 5.13 -8.89
C LEU A 43 -17.40 3.99 -8.90
N VAL A 44 -17.69 2.96 -9.68
CA VAL A 44 -16.79 1.83 -9.87
C VAL A 44 -16.16 1.91 -11.23
N THR A 45 -14.84 1.94 -11.25
CA THR A 45 -14.04 2.00 -12.47
C THR A 45 -13.24 0.71 -12.62
N VAL A 46 -13.29 0.09 -13.78
CA VAL A 46 -12.50 -1.11 -14.08
C VAL A 46 -11.55 -0.83 -15.23
N LEU A 47 -10.32 -1.29 -15.08
CA LEU A 47 -9.34 -1.38 -16.15
C LEU A 47 -9.39 -2.79 -16.70
N ILE A 48 -9.74 -2.91 -17.98
CA ILE A 48 -9.98 -4.17 -18.66
C ILE A 48 -8.91 -4.38 -19.72
N SER A 49 -8.40 -5.61 -19.79
CA SER A 49 -7.53 -6.09 -20.87
C SER A 49 -8.29 -7.07 -21.75
N VAL A 50 -8.31 -6.79 -23.04
CA VAL A 50 -8.88 -7.67 -24.05
C VAL A 50 -7.75 -8.38 -24.76
N PRO A 51 -7.71 -9.73 -24.75
CA PRO A 51 -6.74 -10.47 -25.54
C PRO A 51 -6.98 -10.17 -27.03
N GLY A 52 -5.94 -9.78 -27.76
CA GLY A 52 -6.00 -9.62 -29.20
C GLY A 52 -6.26 -10.97 -29.88
N GLY A 53 -7.19 -11.01 -30.84
CA GLY A 53 -7.64 -12.24 -31.49
C GLY A 53 -6.68 -12.86 -32.53
N THR A 54 -5.54 -12.23 -32.83
CA THR A 54 -4.53 -12.75 -33.76
C THR A 54 -3.12 -12.41 -33.27
N GLU A 55 -2.10 -13.15 -33.69
CA GLU A 55 -0.70 -12.97 -33.25
C GLU A 55 -0.13 -11.54 -33.41
N ASP A 56 -0.73 -10.72 -34.26
CA ASP A 56 -0.33 -9.33 -34.53
C ASP A 56 -1.21 -8.26 -33.83
N THR A 57 -2.25 -8.63 -33.11
CA THR A 57 -3.15 -7.67 -32.45
C THR A 57 -2.61 -7.27 -31.09
N LYS A 58 -2.29 -5.97 -30.95
CA LYS A 58 -1.94 -5.36 -29.67
C LYS A 58 -3.07 -5.59 -28.65
N VAL A 59 -2.67 -5.94 -27.43
CA VAL A 59 -3.59 -5.97 -26.29
C VAL A 59 -4.20 -4.58 -26.14
N GLU A 60 -5.52 -4.47 -26.26
CA GLU A 60 -6.23 -3.23 -25.97
C GLU A 60 -6.65 -3.19 -24.51
N ASN A 61 -6.22 -2.13 -23.85
CA ASN A 61 -6.65 -1.84 -22.49
C ASN A 61 -7.68 -0.72 -22.55
N THR A 62 -8.78 -0.89 -21.82
CA THR A 62 -9.85 0.11 -21.75
C THR A 62 -10.28 0.35 -20.31
N VAL A 63 -10.69 1.59 -20.03
CA VAL A 63 -11.21 1.99 -18.72
C VAL A 63 -12.72 2.23 -18.87
N VAL A 64 -13.50 1.55 -18.05
CA VAL A 64 -14.96 1.67 -18.04
C VAL A 64 -15.40 1.97 -16.62
N SER A 65 -16.35 2.90 -16.47
CA SER A 65 -16.88 3.30 -15.17
C SER A 65 -18.39 3.19 -15.14
N ALA A 66 -18.95 2.83 -13.98
CA ALA A 66 -20.39 2.83 -13.72
C ALA A 66 -20.69 3.41 -12.35
N GLU A 67 -21.64 4.33 -12.28
CA GLU A 67 -22.23 4.78 -11.01
C GLU A 67 -23.33 3.80 -10.57
N ALA A 68 -23.40 3.53 -9.26
CA ALA A 68 -24.35 2.58 -8.70
C ALA A 68 -24.62 2.83 -7.20
N ARG A 69 -25.70 2.22 -6.72
CA ARG A 69 -26.06 2.22 -5.29
C ARG A 69 -25.31 1.16 -4.49
N SER A 70 -24.79 0.15 -5.19
CA SER A 70 -24.00 -0.93 -4.60
C SER A 70 -22.96 -1.46 -5.59
N PHE A 71 -21.96 -2.15 -5.08
CA PHE A 71 -20.92 -2.77 -5.92
C PHE A 71 -21.45 -3.91 -6.78
N SER A 72 -22.46 -4.63 -6.31
CA SER A 72 -23.16 -5.64 -7.13
C SER A 72 -23.90 -5.03 -8.31
N GLU A 73 -24.61 -3.91 -8.09
CA GLU A 73 -25.28 -3.17 -9.15
C GLU A 73 -24.27 -2.60 -10.17
N ALA A 74 -23.15 -2.07 -9.70
CA ALA A 74 -22.07 -1.61 -10.58
C ALA A 74 -21.52 -2.75 -11.44
N TYR A 75 -21.29 -3.92 -10.86
CA TYR A 75 -20.81 -5.09 -11.59
C TYR A 75 -21.80 -5.54 -12.67
N GLU A 76 -23.10 -5.59 -12.36
CA GLU A 76 -24.15 -5.93 -13.32
C GLU A 76 -24.23 -4.89 -14.44
N THR A 77 -24.16 -3.60 -14.10
CA THR A 77 -24.17 -2.50 -15.06
C THR A 77 -22.96 -2.57 -16.01
N LEU A 78 -21.78 -2.81 -15.48
CA LEU A 78 -20.56 -2.96 -16.27
C LEU A 78 -20.63 -4.18 -17.19
N ASN A 79 -21.17 -5.33 -16.71
CA ASN A 79 -21.37 -6.51 -17.55
C ASN A 79 -22.42 -6.29 -18.65
N ALA A 80 -23.45 -5.48 -18.38
CA ALA A 80 -24.46 -5.15 -19.39
C ALA A 80 -23.92 -4.18 -20.45
N ALA A 81 -23.00 -3.31 -20.06
CA ALA A 81 -22.41 -2.32 -20.96
C ALA A 81 -21.26 -2.89 -21.81
N TYR A 82 -20.62 -3.97 -21.37
CA TYR A 82 -19.45 -4.54 -22.04
C TYR A 82 -19.82 -5.79 -22.83
N PRO A 83 -19.29 -5.96 -24.07
CA PRO A 83 -19.69 -7.09 -24.94
C PRO A 83 -19.34 -8.47 -24.40
N SER A 84 -18.24 -8.57 -23.63
CA SER A 84 -17.77 -9.82 -23.04
C SER A 84 -18.00 -9.82 -21.53
N ARG A 85 -18.16 -11.00 -20.95
CA ARG A 85 -18.35 -11.14 -19.50
C ARG A 85 -17.10 -10.75 -18.73
N LEU A 86 -17.24 -9.89 -17.74
CA LEU A 86 -16.12 -9.46 -16.90
C LEU A 86 -15.66 -10.57 -15.95
N SER A 87 -14.36 -10.83 -15.93
CA SER A 87 -13.71 -11.76 -15.01
C SER A 87 -12.67 -11.06 -14.17
N PHE A 88 -12.73 -11.25 -12.85
CA PHE A 88 -11.76 -10.71 -11.90
C PHE A 88 -10.55 -11.63 -11.66
N ALA A 89 -10.46 -12.77 -12.34
CA ALA A 89 -9.38 -13.75 -12.13
C ALA A 89 -7.95 -13.20 -12.34
N ARG A 90 -7.83 -12.05 -13.00
CA ARG A 90 -6.55 -11.34 -13.21
C ARG A 90 -6.47 -10.03 -12.44
N ALA A 91 -7.48 -9.70 -11.65
CA ALA A 91 -7.44 -8.49 -10.85
C ALA A 91 -6.26 -8.51 -9.88
N SER A 92 -5.46 -7.47 -9.92
CA SER A 92 -4.23 -7.36 -9.15
C SER A 92 -4.17 -6.14 -8.25
N LEU A 93 -5.05 -5.16 -8.48
CA LEU A 93 -5.05 -3.91 -7.73
C LEU A 93 -6.46 -3.42 -7.47
N LEU A 94 -6.69 -2.97 -6.23
CA LEU A 94 -7.86 -2.21 -5.80
C LEU A 94 -7.42 -0.78 -5.50
N ALA A 95 -7.92 0.17 -6.25
CA ALA A 95 -7.73 1.60 -6.01
C ALA A 95 -8.93 2.17 -5.25
N ILE A 96 -8.69 2.78 -4.11
CA ILE A 96 -9.73 3.42 -3.28
C ILE A 96 -9.56 4.93 -3.38
N GLY A 97 -10.57 5.61 -3.91
CA GLY A 97 -10.59 7.07 -3.97
C GLY A 97 -10.58 7.69 -2.58
N GLU A 98 -9.75 8.71 -2.41
CA GLU A 98 -9.49 9.38 -1.13
C GLU A 98 -10.78 9.85 -0.44
N ASP A 99 -11.72 10.43 -1.20
CA ASP A 99 -12.97 10.93 -0.64
C ASP A 99 -13.85 9.82 -0.06
N LEU A 100 -13.91 8.67 -0.74
CA LEU A 100 -14.60 7.49 -0.25
C LEU A 100 -13.90 6.91 0.98
N ALA A 101 -12.56 6.90 0.98
CA ALA A 101 -11.74 6.38 2.07
C ALA A 101 -11.88 7.23 3.35
N LYS A 102 -11.99 8.56 3.23
CA LYS A 102 -12.20 9.47 4.38
C LYS A 102 -13.51 9.22 5.10
N ASP A 103 -14.53 8.75 4.41
CA ASP A 103 -15.82 8.42 5.00
C ASP A 103 -15.93 6.99 5.53
N GLY A 104 -14.97 6.12 5.21
CA GLY A 104 -15.02 4.69 5.55
C GLY A 104 -15.98 3.89 4.67
N ALA A 105 -16.57 4.52 3.64
CA ALA A 105 -17.61 3.90 2.82
C ALA A 105 -17.10 2.80 1.87
N GLN A 106 -15.79 2.70 1.68
CA GLN A 106 -15.16 1.60 0.93
C GLN A 106 -15.34 0.22 1.60
N THR A 107 -15.70 0.17 2.88
CA THR A 107 -15.96 -1.10 3.58
C THR A 107 -17.09 -1.89 2.94
N ALA A 108 -18.07 -1.24 2.32
CA ALA A 108 -19.12 -1.90 1.57
C ALA A 108 -18.58 -2.71 0.35
N PHE A 109 -17.39 -2.36 -0.17
CA PHE A 109 -16.73 -3.15 -1.21
C PHE A 109 -16.19 -4.48 -0.68
N LEU A 110 -15.82 -4.55 0.59
CA LEU A 110 -15.28 -5.77 1.20
C LEU A 110 -16.31 -6.90 1.15
N ASP A 111 -17.58 -6.61 1.46
CA ASP A 111 -18.66 -7.59 1.41
C ASP A 111 -18.84 -8.15 0.00
N PHE A 112 -18.80 -7.28 -1.02
CA PHE A 112 -18.81 -7.68 -2.41
C PHE A 112 -17.60 -8.54 -2.78
N ALA A 113 -16.41 -8.11 -2.37
CA ALA A 113 -15.15 -8.81 -2.70
C ALA A 113 -15.09 -10.19 -2.05
N PHE A 114 -15.53 -10.35 -0.79
CA PHE A 114 -15.59 -11.65 -0.12
C PHE A 114 -16.55 -12.64 -0.80
N GLY A 115 -17.59 -12.14 -1.46
CA GLY A 115 -18.46 -12.94 -2.31
C GLY A 115 -17.85 -13.37 -3.66
N LYS A 116 -16.63 -12.92 -3.98
CA LYS A 116 -15.93 -13.17 -5.25
C LYS A 116 -14.50 -13.70 -4.99
N PRO A 117 -14.33 -15.00 -4.74
CA PRO A 117 -13.02 -15.58 -4.39
C PRO A 117 -11.92 -15.28 -5.42
N ASP A 118 -12.28 -15.17 -6.70
CA ASP A 118 -11.33 -14.86 -7.78
C ASP A 118 -10.80 -13.43 -7.72
N LEU A 119 -11.45 -12.53 -6.97
CA LEU A 119 -11.11 -11.11 -6.90
C LEU A 119 -10.03 -10.84 -5.86
N TRP A 120 -10.19 -11.29 -4.63
CA TRP A 120 -9.42 -10.76 -3.49
C TRP A 120 -8.06 -11.39 -3.24
N GLN A 121 -7.80 -12.61 -3.74
CA GLN A 121 -6.60 -13.39 -3.38
C GLN A 121 -5.27 -12.71 -3.75
N ASN A 122 -5.27 -11.91 -4.82
CA ASN A 122 -4.05 -11.30 -5.36
C ASN A 122 -4.08 -9.77 -5.38
N LEU A 123 -5.11 -9.14 -4.78
CA LEU A 123 -5.23 -7.69 -4.80
C LEU A 123 -4.19 -7.01 -3.91
N ARG A 124 -3.52 -6.01 -4.46
CA ARG A 124 -2.89 -4.92 -3.70
C ARG A 124 -3.90 -3.82 -3.53
N VAL A 125 -3.84 -3.12 -2.41
CA VAL A 125 -4.74 -1.99 -2.14
C VAL A 125 -3.93 -0.71 -2.16
N VAL A 126 -4.41 0.27 -2.89
CA VAL A 126 -3.81 1.61 -2.97
C VAL A 126 -4.88 2.67 -2.71
N ALA A 127 -4.52 3.75 -2.07
CA ALA A 127 -5.34 4.94 -2.00
C ALA A 127 -5.00 5.85 -3.17
N VAL A 128 -6.00 6.50 -3.75
CA VAL A 128 -5.83 7.30 -4.96
C VAL A 128 -6.46 8.67 -4.78
N LYS A 129 -5.72 9.71 -5.15
CA LYS A 129 -6.33 11.04 -5.34
C LYS A 129 -7.27 10.98 -6.54
N PRO A 130 -8.58 11.23 -6.38
CA PRO A 130 -9.55 11.18 -7.47
C PRO A 130 -9.25 12.21 -8.59
N PRO A 131 -9.69 11.94 -9.83
CA PRO A 131 -10.47 10.77 -10.26
C PRO A 131 -9.62 9.52 -10.44
N VAL A 132 -10.12 8.37 -9.99
CA VAL A 132 -9.46 7.05 -10.19
C VAL A 132 -9.31 6.73 -11.68
N ARG A 133 -10.29 7.16 -12.48
CA ARG A 133 -10.26 6.99 -13.94
C ARG A 133 -8.99 7.58 -14.56
N ASP A 134 -8.64 8.82 -14.18
CA ASP A 134 -7.49 9.52 -14.75
C ASP A 134 -6.18 8.82 -14.40
N VAL A 135 -6.12 8.25 -13.19
CA VAL A 135 -4.98 7.44 -12.74
C VAL A 135 -4.86 6.17 -13.57
N PHE A 136 -5.97 5.47 -13.83
CA PHE A 136 -5.95 4.25 -14.66
C PHE A 136 -5.60 4.55 -16.12
N GLU A 137 -6.13 5.62 -16.69
CA GLU A 137 -5.78 6.07 -18.04
C GLU A 137 -4.32 6.51 -18.12
N GLY A 138 -3.81 7.17 -17.07
CA GLY A 138 -2.40 7.49 -16.94
C GLY A 138 -1.52 6.24 -16.91
N TRP A 139 -1.87 5.25 -16.14
CA TRP A 139 -1.13 3.98 -16.08
C TRP A 139 -1.10 3.24 -17.42
N ILE A 140 -2.19 3.30 -18.22
CA ILE A 140 -2.19 2.75 -19.58
C ILE A 140 -1.19 3.50 -20.46
N SER A 141 -1.14 4.85 -20.34
CA SER A 141 -0.28 5.67 -21.19
C SER A 141 1.20 5.60 -20.79
N ASP A 142 1.48 5.43 -19.49
CA ASP A 142 2.82 5.52 -18.90
C ASP A 142 3.54 4.17 -18.87
N ALA A 143 2.79 3.06 -18.96
CA ALA A 143 3.32 1.72 -18.78
C ALA A 143 3.34 0.89 -20.07
N ASP A 144 4.17 -0.15 -20.05
CA ASP A 144 4.11 -1.25 -21.02
C ASP A 144 2.68 -1.84 -21.05
N PRO A 145 2.14 -2.16 -22.25
CA PRO A 145 0.81 -2.74 -22.45
C PRO A 145 0.49 -3.96 -21.58
N SER A 146 1.49 -4.63 -21.03
CA SER A 146 1.29 -5.80 -20.15
C SER A 146 0.70 -5.48 -18.79
N LEU A 147 0.70 -4.21 -18.34
CA LEU A 147 0.20 -3.69 -17.03
C LEU A 147 0.64 -4.49 -15.78
N ARG A 148 1.46 -5.51 -15.95
CA ARG A 148 2.06 -6.27 -14.83
C ARG A 148 2.90 -5.38 -13.93
N LYS A 149 3.47 -4.32 -14.51
CA LYS A 149 4.37 -3.40 -13.81
C LYS A 149 3.71 -2.59 -12.70
N ILE A 150 2.39 -2.36 -12.72
CA ILE A 150 1.77 -1.53 -11.69
C ILE A 150 1.76 -2.25 -10.34
N LYS A 151 1.39 -3.54 -10.33
CA LYS A 151 1.44 -4.35 -9.11
C LYS A 151 2.87 -4.51 -8.60
N THR A 152 3.82 -4.79 -9.50
CA THR A 152 5.24 -4.90 -9.17
C THR A 152 5.82 -3.54 -8.80
N ALA A 153 5.41 -2.45 -9.45
CA ALA A 153 5.92 -1.12 -9.14
C ALA A 153 5.62 -0.70 -7.69
N VAL A 154 4.43 -0.97 -7.15
CA VAL A 154 4.13 -0.67 -5.74
C VAL A 154 5.00 -1.51 -4.81
N GLY A 155 5.16 -2.83 -5.10
CA GLY A 155 6.02 -3.71 -4.32
C GLY A 155 7.50 -3.33 -4.45
N ASP A 156 7.97 -3.07 -5.66
CA ASP A 156 9.35 -2.68 -5.92
C ASP A 156 9.68 -1.33 -5.28
N LEU A 157 8.77 -0.33 -5.34
CA LEU A 157 8.94 0.95 -4.65
C LEU A 157 9.00 0.77 -3.12
N SER A 158 8.20 -0.14 -2.56
CA SER A 158 8.26 -0.46 -1.14
C SER A 158 9.56 -1.13 -0.76
N ASP A 159 9.96 -2.17 -1.50
CA ASP A 159 11.15 -2.99 -1.20
C ASP A 159 12.47 -2.28 -1.51
N GLU A 160 12.51 -1.45 -2.57
CA GLU A 160 13.71 -0.80 -3.07
C GLU A 160 13.95 0.59 -2.48
N SER A 161 12.90 1.32 -2.15
CA SER A 161 13.01 2.68 -1.64
C SER A 161 12.37 2.92 -0.27
N GLY A 162 11.45 2.05 0.16
CA GLY A 162 10.67 2.26 1.38
C GLY A 162 9.71 3.47 1.32
N MET A 163 9.55 4.10 0.15
CA MET A 163 8.76 5.33 0.00
C MET A 163 7.25 5.08 -0.13
N THR A 164 6.81 3.83 -0.18
CA THR A 164 5.41 3.44 -0.21
C THR A 164 5.17 2.21 0.64
N ALA A 165 3.96 2.06 1.17
CA ALA A 165 3.55 0.81 1.80
C ALA A 165 3.07 -0.18 0.74
N ASP A 166 3.45 -1.45 0.88
CA ASP A 166 2.92 -2.55 0.06
C ASP A 166 1.89 -3.35 0.87
N THR A 167 0.62 -3.08 0.64
CA THR A 167 -0.46 -3.66 1.43
C THR A 167 -1.36 -4.52 0.57
N GLY A 168 -1.35 -5.82 0.83
CA GLY A 168 -2.29 -6.76 0.23
C GLY A 168 -3.70 -6.64 0.84
N PHE A 169 -4.71 -7.07 0.08
CA PHE A 169 -6.12 -7.00 0.48
C PHE A 169 -6.38 -7.67 1.82
N GLY A 170 -5.78 -8.85 2.07
CA GLY A 170 -5.92 -9.54 3.36
C GLY A 170 -5.40 -8.73 4.55
N ALA A 171 -4.22 -8.10 4.41
CA ALA A 171 -3.67 -7.25 5.47
C ALA A 171 -4.50 -5.98 5.69
N TYR A 172 -5.05 -5.41 4.61
CA TYR A 172 -5.96 -4.27 4.68
C TYR A 172 -7.25 -4.61 5.44
N THR A 173 -7.89 -5.74 5.11
CA THR A 173 -9.12 -6.17 5.78
C THR A 173 -8.87 -6.54 7.24
N GLU A 174 -7.71 -7.14 7.56
CA GLU A 174 -7.29 -7.39 8.93
C GLU A 174 -7.16 -6.07 9.71
N ALA A 175 -6.50 -5.06 9.14
CA ALA A 175 -6.32 -3.77 9.78
C ALA A 175 -7.64 -3.05 10.09
N ILE A 176 -8.63 -3.16 9.19
CA ILE A 176 -9.96 -2.58 9.44
C ILE A 176 -10.71 -3.31 10.56
N GLY A 177 -10.60 -4.63 10.63
CA GLY A 177 -11.31 -5.47 11.59
C GLY A 177 -10.60 -5.61 12.94
N ASP A 178 -9.37 -5.15 13.08
CA ASP A 178 -8.51 -5.43 14.24
C ASP A 178 -7.92 -4.15 14.82
N LYS A 179 -8.14 -3.93 16.10
CA LYS A 179 -7.60 -2.77 16.84
C LYS A 179 -6.09 -2.80 17.06
N ARG A 180 -5.40 -3.88 16.71
CA ARG A 180 -3.97 -4.08 17.00
C ARG A 180 -3.04 -3.23 16.13
N PHE A 181 -3.52 -2.72 15.02
CA PHE A 181 -2.79 -1.83 14.10
C PHE A 181 -3.74 -1.20 13.10
N ASP A 182 -3.31 -0.13 12.48
CA ASP A 182 -4.05 0.55 11.43
C ASP A 182 -3.40 0.34 10.05
N ALA A 183 -4.20 0.48 9.00
CA ALA A 183 -3.74 0.31 7.64
C ALA A 183 -2.87 1.50 7.18
N MET A 184 -1.90 1.18 6.34
CA MET A 184 -1.13 2.13 5.56
C MET A 184 -1.11 1.63 4.11
N LEU A 185 -1.60 2.43 3.16
CA LEU A 185 -1.74 2.07 1.76
C LEU A 185 -0.85 2.96 0.91
N ALA A 186 -0.21 2.42 -0.13
CA ALA A 186 0.46 3.25 -1.13
C ALA A 186 -0.47 4.35 -1.62
N TYR A 187 0.07 5.55 -1.85
CA TYR A 187 -0.70 6.69 -2.35
C TYR A 187 -0.31 7.03 -3.78
N ALA A 188 -1.30 7.11 -4.65
CA ALA A 188 -1.12 7.41 -6.07
C ALA A 188 -2.04 8.57 -6.50
N GLY A 189 -1.66 9.26 -7.57
CA GLY A 189 -2.48 10.31 -8.14
C GLY A 189 -2.06 10.68 -9.55
N ALA A 190 -2.96 11.33 -10.29
CA ALA A 190 -2.61 12.04 -11.50
C ALA A 190 -1.63 13.18 -11.16
N ASN A 191 -0.62 13.37 -11.99
CA ASN A 191 0.37 14.44 -11.79
C ASN A 191 -0.27 15.80 -12.07
N GLU A 192 -0.83 16.37 -11.03
CA GLU A 192 -1.26 17.75 -10.98
C GLU A 192 -0.24 18.51 -10.13
N TYR A 193 0.22 19.66 -10.60
CA TYR A 193 1.17 20.51 -9.86
C TYR A 193 0.51 21.14 -8.63
N GLY A 194 0.11 20.33 -7.67
CA GLY A 194 -0.50 20.75 -6.41
C GLY A 194 0.13 20.02 -5.23
N LEU A 195 0.51 20.77 -4.19
CA LEU A 195 1.02 20.18 -2.96
C LEU A 195 -0.10 19.41 -2.25
N ILE A 196 0.15 18.15 -1.93
CA ILE A 196 -0.69 17.36 -1.04
C ILE A 196 -0.11 17.54 0.36
N PRO A 197 -0.90 18.04 1.33
CA PRO A 197 -0.41 18.24 2.68
C PRO A 197 0.03 16.91 3.30
N ASP A 198 1.27 16.87 3.76
CA ASP A 198 1.78 15.78 4.57
C ASP A 198 1.27 15.87 6.01
N LEU A 199 0.98 14.73 6.63
CA LEU A 199 0.43 14.65 7.98
C LEU A 199 1.40 15.20 9.05
N VAL A 200 2.69 14.99 8.89
CA VAL A 200 3.73 15.45 9.83
C VAL A 200 3.90 16.96 9.75
N GLY A 201 3.77 17.52 8.56
CA GLY A 201 4.11 18.92 8.29
C GLY A 201 5.62 19.13 8.18
N GLY A 202 6.06 20.36 8.02
CA GLY A 202 7.47 20.73 7.87
C GLY A 202 7.85 21.09 6.43
N GLU A 203 9.14 21.06 6.12
CA GLU A 203 9.61 21.26 4.75
C GLU A 203 9.10 20.10 3.89
N THR A 204 8.33 20.46 2.88
CA THR A 204 7.67 19.51 1.98
C THR A 204 8.71 18.82 1.12
N TYR A 205 9.08 17.60 1.46
CA TYR A 205 9.73 16.73 0.51
C TYR A 205 8.67 16.34 -0.54
N PRO A 206 8.91 16.57 -1.84
CA PRO A 206 7.90 16.38 -2.88
C PRO A 206 7.75 14.89 -3.27
N TYR A 207 7.63 14.01 -2.28
CA TYR A 207 7.53 12.56 -2.50
C TYR A 207 6.13 12.05 -2.15
N THR A 208 5.10 12.71 -2.72
CA THR A 208 3.71 12.27 -2.58
C THR A 208 3.12 12.02 -3.97
N GLY A 209 2.46 10.89 -4.15
CA GLY A 209 1.83 10.51 -5.42
C GLY A 209 0.87 11.59 -5.91
N GLY A 210 0.95 11.95 -7.19
CA GLY A 210 0.18 13.03 -7.79
C GLY A 210 0.73 14.45 -7.57
N SER A 211 1.81 14.61 -6.77
CA SER A 211 2.44 15.93 -6.52
C SER A 211 3.95 15.93 -6.69
N LEU A 212 4.51 14.94 -7.35
CA LEU A 212 5.94 14.93 -7.66
C LEU A 212 6.29 16.10 -8.58
N LEU A 213 7.34 16.85 -8.22
CA LEU A 213 7.87 17.95 -9.03
C LEU A 213 8.74 17.37 -10.16
N VAL A 214 8.10 16.78 -11.15
CA VAL A 214 8.77 16.18 -12.31
C VAL A 214 8.19 16.78 -13.58
N GLU A 215 9.02 17.40 -14.39
CA GLU A 215 8.67 17.69 -15.80
C GLU A 215 8.79 16.39 -16.60
N SER A 216 7.66 15.76 -16.84
CA SER A 216 7.60 14.47 -17.51
C SER A 216 6.32 14.34 -18.34
N THR A 217 6.36 13.49 -19.35
CA THR A 217 5.17 13.05 -20.07
C THR A 217 4.37 12.02 -19.25
N LEU A 218 4.90 11.54 -18.13
CA LEU A 218 4.20 10.64 -17.22
C LEU A 218 3.03 11.37 -16.57
N LYS A 219 1.85 10.77 -16.65
CA LYS A 219 0.60 11.37 -16.18
C LYS A 219 0.29 11.05 -14.73
N THR A 220 0.95 10.07 -14.17
CA THR A 220 0.68 9.56 -12.82
C THR A 220 1.95 9.34 -12.03
N SER A 221 1.84 9.40 -10.72
CA SER A 221 2.92 9.02 -9.82
C SER A 221 2.38 8.29 -8.58
N THR A 222 3.27 7.48 -7.98
CA THR A 222 3.00 6.75 -6.75
C THR A 222 4.15 6.99 -5.80
N ALA A 223 3.89 7.62 -4.68
CA ALA A 223 4.84 7.86 -3.60
C ALA A 223 4.09 8.23 -2.33
N GLY A 224 4.67 7.96 -1.17
CA GLY A 224 4.01 8.17 0.10
C GLY A 224 2.92 7.14 0.40
N SER A 225 2.21 7.32 1.50
CA SER A 225 1.16 6.40 1.92
C SER A 225 0.02 7.11 2.61
N ALA A 226 -1.20 6.70 2.27
CA ALA A 226 -2.39 7.03 3.03
C ALA A 226 -2.41 6.23 4.34
N VAL A 227 -2.78 6.87 5.44
CA VAL A 227 -2.89 6.28 6.77
C VAL A 227 -4.33 6.32 7.27
N PHE A 228 -4.69 5.30 8.04
CA PHE A 228 -6.08 5.08 8.45
C PHE A 228 -6.22 5.06 9.97
N ASP A 229 -7.39 5.42 10.47
CA ASP A 229 -7.90 5.11 11.81
C ASP A 229 -9.06 4.14 11.63
N GLY A 230 -8.81 2.86 11.82
CA GLY A 230 -9.75 1.81 11.47
C GLY A 230 -10.07 1.79 9.97
N ASP A 231 -11.32 2.06 9.61
CA ASP A 231 -11.80 2.08 8.22
C ASP A 231 -11.67 3.45 7.54
N ARG A 232 -11.28 4.51 8.25
CA ARG A 232 -11.24 5.88 7.73
C ARG A 232 -9.83 6.35 7.44
N MET A 233 -9.62 6.86 6.24
CA MET A 233 -8.39 7.57 5.89
C MET A 233 -8.31 8.88 6.67
N VAL A 234 -7.21 9.09 7.40
CA VAL A 234 -7.01 10.26 8.27
C VAL A 234 -5.88 11.18 7.81
N GLY A 235 -5.12 10.79 6.80
CA GLY A 235 -4.07 11.63 6.24
C GLY A 235 -3.17 10.89 5.27
N VAL A 236 -2.16 11.62 4.79
CA VAL A 236 -1.12 11.11 3.89
C VAL A 236 0.23 11.39 4.54
N LEU A 237 1.11 10.40 4.51
CA LEU A 237 2.55 10.54 4.76
C LEU A 237 3.27 10.63 3.42
N ASP A 238 4.20 11.54 3.27
CA ASP A 238 5.09 11.56 2.11
C ASP A 238 6.00 10.32 2.08
N GLY A 239 6.82 10.17 1.04
CA GLY A 239 7.69 9.01 0.91
C GLY A 239 8.72 8.89 2.04
N ARG A 240 9.24 10.00 2.56
CA ARG A 240 10.19 10.00 3.67
C ARG A 240 9.53 9.54 4.97
N HIS A 241 8.42 10.16 5.35
CA HIS A 241 7.70 9.80 6.58
C HIS A 241 7.08 8.39 6.49
N THR A 242 6.73 7.95 5.27
CA THR A 242 6.37 6.54 5.02
C THR A 242 7.53 5.61 5.33
N MET A 243 8.73 5.91 4.83
CA MET A 243 9.94 5.12 5.09
C MET A 243 10.25 5.04 6.59
N GLU A 244 10.17 6.17 7.30
CA GLU A 244 10.37 6.24 8.75
C GLU A 244 9.35 5.39 9.51
N THR A 245 8.08 5.42 9.09
CA THR A 245 7.04 4.55 9.66
C THR A 245 7.34 3.08 9.42
N LEU A 246 7.76 2.71 8.20
CA LEU A 246 8.11 1.34 7.84
C LEU A 246 9.33 0.82 8.61
N MET A 247 10.29 1.70 8.98
CA MET A 247 11.46 1.30 9.80
C MET A 247 11.06 0.73 11.16
N VAL A 248 9.93 1.15 11.72
CA VAL A 248 9.41 0.64 13.00
C VAL A 248 8.63 -0.66 12.82
N THR A 249 8.19 -0.95 11.61
CA THR A 249 7.55 -2.21 11.26
C THR A 249 8.57 -3.25 10.75
N ASP A 250 8.16 -4.46 10.50
CA ASP A 250 9.04 -5.48 9.86
C ASP A 250 9.06 -5.36 8.31
N ALA A 251 8.45 -4.30 7.76
CA ALA A 251 8.31 -4.12 6.32
C ALA A 251 9.51 -3.39 5.67
N PHE A 252 10.20 -2.49 6.39
CA PHE A 252 11.35 -1.78 5.84
C PHE A 252 12.51 -2.73 5.51
N ARG A 253 13.07 -2.60 4.33
CA ARG A 253 14.27 -3.34 3.87
C ARG A 253 15.44 -2.40 3.63
N LYS A 254 15.24 -1.43 2.76
CA LYS A 254 16.23 -0.41 2.38
C LYS A 254 15.54 0.85 1.88
N GLY A 255 16.26 1.93 1.84
CA GLY A 255 15.83 3.20 1.27
C GLY A 255 16.94 4.23 1.30
N GLU A 256 16.80 5.30 0.55
CA GLU A 256 17.76 6.41 0.53
C GLU A 256 17.16 7.64 1.19
N MET A 257 17.96 8.29 2.03
CA MET A 257 17.57 9.52 2.74
C MET A 257 18.58 10.63 2.53
N HIS A 258 18.06 11.85 2.47
CA HIS A 258 18.84 13.06 2.54
C HIS A 258 18.86 13.58 3.98
N PHE A 259 20.04 13.94 4.46
CA PHE A 259 20.25 14.50 5.78
C PHE A 259 20.83 15.91 5.65
N THR A 260 20.30 16.85 6.41
CA THR A 260 20.89 18.20 6.54
C THR A 260 21.92 18.15 7.66
N LEU A 261 23.13 18.56 7.36
CA LEU A 261 24.23 18.59 8.32
C LEU A 261 24.26 19.89 9.13
N PRO A 262 25.00 19.95 10.26
CA PRO A 262 25.03 21.15 11.11
C PRO A 262 25.54 22.42 10.43
N ASP A 263 26.30 22.28 9.35
CA ASP A 263 26.81 23.40 8.53
C ASP A 263 25.85 23.84 7.43
N GLY A 264 24.65 23.20 7.36
CA GLY A 264 23.64 23.45 6.34
C GLY A 264 23.87 22.70 5.02
N SER A 265 24.95 21.96 4.88
CA SER A 265 25.15 21.08 3.70
C SER A 265 24.25 19.86 3.77
N THR A 266 24.07 19.18 2.61
CA THR A 266 23.26 17.98 2.51
C THR A 266 24.13 16.75 2.31
N MET A 267 23.74 15.66 2.90
CA MET A 267 24.33 14.34 2.74
C MET A 267 23.26 13.34 2.28
N ARG A 268 23.61 12.43 1.39
CA ARG A 268 22.75 11.31 0.98
C ARG A 268 23.33 10.00 1.49
N ALA A 269 22.48 9.18 2.10
CA ALA A 269 22.86 7.86 2.56
C ALA A 269 21.78 6.82 2.22
N ALA A 270 22.22 5.63 1.83
CA ALA A 270 21.37 4.46 1.74
C ALA A 270 21.28 3.78 3.12
N LEU A 271 20.07 3.56 3.57
CA LEU A 271 19.78 2.88 4.83
C LEU A 271 19.32 1.46 4.54
N TYR A 272 19.88 0.51 5.28
CA TYR A 272 19.54 -0.90 5.19
C TYR A 272 19.16 -1.45 6.56
N ARG A 273 18.07 -2.22 6.63
CA ARG A 273 17.70 -2.91 7.87
C ARG A 273 18.69 -4.02 8.17
N MET A 274 19.35 -3.96 9.33
CA MET A 274 20.23 -5.03 9.79
C MET A 274 19.46 -6.16 10.48
N ARG A 275 18.39 -5.81 11.19
CA ARG A 275 17.50 -6.77 11.86
C ARG A 275 16.12 -6.16 12.11
N ALA A 276 15.15 -7.02 12.42
CA ALA A 276 13.80 -6.58 12.79
C ALA A 276 13.83 -5.62 14.01
N PRO A 277 12.96 -4.61 14.03
CA PRO A 277 12.80 -3.70 15.15
C PRO A 277 12.50 -4.47 16.45
N LYS A 278 13.05 -4.00 17.56
CA LYS A 278 12.77 -4.56 18.85
C LYS A 278 11.93 -3.60 19.68
N ILE A 279 10.66 -3.93 19.82
CA ILE A 279 9.69 -3.11 20.54
C ILE A 279 9.42 -3.77 21.90
N ARG A 280 9.55 -2.97 22.97
CA ARG A 280 9.17 -3.35 24.33
C ARG A 280 8.16 -2.36 24.85
N LEU A 281 7.02 -2.87 25.28
CA LEU A 281 5.97 -2.07 25.91
C LEU A 281 5.77 -2.54 27.34
N LYS A 282 5.96 -1.64 28.31
CA LYS A 282 5.83 -1.92 29.73
C LYS A 282 5.38 -0.66 30.47
N ASN A 283 4.42 -0.81 31.39
CA ASN A 283 3.95 0.25 32.30
C ASN A 283 3.50 1.55 31.59
N GLY A 284 2.85 1.44 30.41
CA GLY A 284 2.40 2.60 29.66
C GLY A 284 3.51 3.36 28.90
N GLU A 285 4.68 2.76 28.77
CA GLU A 285 5.79 3.28 27.99
C GLU A 285 6.30 2.24 27.00
N ALA A 286 6.68 2.66 25.82
CA ALA A 286 7.29 1.80 24.82
C ALA A 286 8.70 2.28 24.45
N THR A 287 9.57 1.33 24.20
CA THR A 287 10.91 1.59 23.66
C THR A 287 11.08 0.84 22.36
N VAL A 288 11.55 1.52 21.32
CA VAL A 288 11.81 0.96 19.98
C VAL A 288 13.32 1.01 19.74
N GLU A 289 13.93 -0.15 19.61
CA GLU A 289 15.36 -0.28 19.25
C GLU A 289 15.47 -0.60 17.76
N LEU A 290 16.08 0.29 16.97
CA LEU A 290 16.39 0.09 15.56
C LEU A 290 17.87 -0.14 15.36
N ARG A 291 18.21 -1.04 14.45
CA ARG A 291 19.60 -1.24 13.98
C ARG A 291 19.64 -1.21 12.47
N LEU A 292 20.31 -0.20 11.95
CA LEU A 292 20.42 0.08 10.54
C LEU A 292 21.90 0.18 10.14
N GLU A 293 22.18 -0.19 8.92
CA GLU A 293 23.43 0.17 8.25
C GLU A 293 23.15 1.43 7.43
N ALA A 294 24.03 2.40 7.48
CA ALA A 294 24.00 3.62 6.68
C ALA A 294 25.24 3.68 5.78
N ASP A 295 25.03 3.56 4.48
CA ASP A 295 26.09 3.70 3.48
C ASP A 295 26.05 5.13 2.92
N VAL A 296 27.09 5.92 3.17
CA VAL A 296 27.17 7.30 2.71
C VAL A 296 27.45 7.32 1.21
N LEU A 297 26.49 7.79 0.45
CA LEU A 297 26.57 7.88 -1.01
C LEU A 297 27.18 9.20 -1.49
N GLU A 298 26.82 10.30 -0.83
CA GLU A 298 27.26 11.67 -1.12
C GLU A 298 27.34 12.48 0.18
N PRO A 299 28.42 13.27 0.36
CA PRO A 299 29.61 13.37 -0.49
C PRO A 299 30.50 12.11 -0.40
N LYS A 300 31.41 11.94 -1.37
CA LYS A 300 32.36 10.80 -1.40
C LYS A 300 33.35 10.77 -0.25
N THR A 301 33.55 11.89 0.44
CA THR A 301 34.36 11.99 1.65
C THR A 301 33.47 12.30 2.82
N LEU A 302 33.69 11.66 3.96
CA LEU A 302 32.88 11.94 5.15
C LEU A 302 32.97 13.42 5.53
N PRO A 303 31.83 14.10 5.74
CA PRO A 303 31.79 15.54 5.99
C PRO A 303 32.32 15.91 7.37
N MET A 304 32.46 14.97 8.28
CA MET A 304 32.97 15.14 9.63
C MET A 304 33.56 13.81 10.14
N GLU A 305 34.10 13.84 11.35
CA GLU A 305 34.63 12.63 12.01
C GLU A 305 33.54 11.56 12.12
N ARG A 306 33.91 10.30 11.84
CA ARG A 306 32.98 9.16 11.70
C ARG A 306 32.06 8.97 12.91
N ASN A 307 32.57 9.04 14.12
CA ASN A 307 31.76 8.84 15.31
C ASN A 307 30.84 10.03 15.59
N ALA A 308 31.27 11.23 15.27
CA ALA A 308 30.46 12.43 15.35
C ALA A 308 29.33 12.40 14.35
N LEU A 309 29.62 12.01 13.10
CA LEU A 309 28.60 11.83 12.06
C LEU A 309 27.57 10.76 12.47
N LYS A 310 28.05 9.61 12.94
CA LYS A 310 27.18 8.54 13.41
C LYS A 310 26.21 9.03 14.50
N ALA A 311 26.73 9.66 15.56
CA ALA A 311 25.90 10.15 16.66
C ALA A 311 24.90 11.23 16.20
N TYR A 312 25.30 12.09 15.26
CA TYR A 312 24.43 13.09 14.67
C TYR A 312 23.27 12.45 13.91
N LEU A 313 23.55 11.49 13.02
CA LEU A 313 22.52 10.80 12.22
C LEU A 313 21.58 9.96 13.09
N GLU A 314 22.10 9.30 14.14
CA GLU A 314 21.28 8.55 15.11
C GLU A 314 20.29 9.50 15.80
N THR A 315 20.74 10.65 16.29
CA THR A 315 19.90 11.67 16.95
C THR A 315 18.87 12.26 15.98
N GLN A 316 19.27 12.55 14.75
CA GLN A 316 18.36 13.08 13.74
C GLN A 316 17.23 12.08 13.42
N LEU A 317 17.56 10.83 13.17
CA LEU A 317 16.55 9.77 12.93
C LEU A 317 15.63 9.58 14.13
N GLU A 318 16.13 9.58 15.36
CA GLU A 318 15.30 9.48 16.58
C GLU A 318 14.30 10.65 16.67
N THR A 319 14.75 11.85 16.32
CA THR A 319 13.92 13.07 16.32
C THR A 319 12.82 13.00 15.26
N GLU A 320 13.17 12.59 14.06
CA GLU A 320 12.23 12.46 12.94
C GLU A 320 11.19 11.36 13.23
N LEU A 321 11.61 10.18 13.68
CA LEU A 321 10.71 9.11 14.10
C LEU A 321 9.74 9.56 15.20
N ALA A 322 10.20 10.37 16.15
CA ALA A 322 9.34 10.93 17.20
C ALA A 322 8.33 11.95 16.63
N ALA A 323 8.69 12.71 15.61
CA ALA A 323 7.79 13.65 14.92
C ALA A 323 6.69 12.90 14.16
N VAL A 324 7.06 11.87 13.39
CA VAL A 324 6.08 11.01 12.69
C VAL A 324 5.13 10.34 13.67
N LEU A 325 5.65 9.76 14.74
CA LEU A 325 4.83 9.15 15.78
C LEU A 325 3.81 10.14 16.37
N LYS A 326 4.25 11.35 16.71
CA LYS A 326 3.34 12.39 17.22
C LYS A 326 2.24 12.74 16.23
N ALA A 327 2.56 12.81 14.95
CA ALA A 327 1.59 13.07 13.90
C ALA A 327 0.55 11.93 13.81
N LEU A 328 1.00 10.69 13.83
CA LEU A 328 0.13 9.50 13.84
C LEU A 328 -0.75 9.44 15.10
N GLN A 329 -0.20 9.71 16.28
CA GLN A 329 -0.98 9.75 17.53
C GLN A 329 -2.04 10.85 17.51
N ARG A 330 -1.76 12.00 16.91
CA ARG A 330 -2.73 13.12 16.78
C ARG A 330 -3.98 12.73 16.00
N VAL A 331 -3.82 11.89 14.98
CA VAL A 331 -4.92 11.37 14.16
C VAL A 331 -5.37 9.96 14.57
N ASN A 332 -4.85 9.46 15.70
CA ASN A 332 -5.22 8.17 16.28
C ASN A 332 -4.90 6.95 15.40
N CYS A 333 -3.89 7.05 14.55
CA CYS A 333 -3.46 6.00 13.62
C CYS A 333 -2.27 5.22 14.19
N ASP A 334 -2.45 3.95 14.52
CA ASP A 334 -1.37 3.04 14.94
C ASP A 334 -0.78 2.27 13.75
N ALA A 335 -0.31 2.99 12.73
CA ALA A 335 0.34 2.39 11.55
C ALA A 335 1.66 1.67 11.89
N MET A 336 2.30 2.04 12.99
CA MET A 336 3.51 1.37 13.50
C MET A 336 3.20 0.06 14.23
N GLY A 337 1.93 -0.22 14.58
CA GLY A 337 1.46 -1.50 15.11
C GLY A 337 1.82 -1.76 16.58
N PHE A 338 1.85 -0.74 17.43
CA PHE A 338 2.13 -0.91 18.87
C PHE A 338 1.05 -1.73 19.57
N GLY A 339 -0.20 -1.69 19.10
CA GLY A 339 -1.28 -2.50 19.62
C GLY A 339 -1.02 -4.01 19.55
N ARG A 340 -0.22 -4.48 18.57
CA ARG A 340 0.23 -5.88 18.49
C ARG A 340 1.05 -6.31 19.71
N PHE A 341 1.83 -5.39 20.28
CA PHE A 341 2.64 -5.64 21.48
C PHE A 341 1.80 -5.51 22.75
N ARG A 342 0.85 -4.59 22.75
CA ARG A 342 -0.09 -4.41 23.85
C ARG A 342 -1.03 -5.61 23.99
N ALA A 343 -1.58 -6.10 22.88
CA ALA A 343 -2.49 -7.25 22.87
C ALA A 343 -1.85 -8.51 23.46
N LYS A 344 -0.55 -8.72 23.29
CA LYS A 344 0.19 -9.86 23.87
C LYS A 344 0.25 -9.86 25.41
N GLN A 345 -0.11 -8.75 26.06
CA GLN A 345 -0.11 -8.64 27.52
C GLN A 345 -1.42 -9.08 28.14
N PHE A 346 -2.47 -9.25 27.33
CA PHE A 346 -3.78 -9.74 27.78
C PHE A 346 -3.83 -11.27 27.79
N LYS A 347 -4.58 -11.82 28.75
CA LYS A 347 -4.72 -13.28 28.90
C LYS A 347 -5.77 -13.88 27.97
N SER A 348 -6.74 -13.07 27.53
CA SER A 348 -7.79 -13.50 26.62
C SER A 348 -8.08 -12.45 25.55
N ALA A 349 -8.69 -12.89 24.46
CA ALA A 349 -9.17 -11.99 23.41
C ALA A 349 -10.28 -11.05 23.95
N ALA A 350 -11.12 -11.53 24.85
CA ALA A 350 -12.19 -10.72 25.47
C ALA A 350 -11.60 -9.55 26.28
N ASP A 351 -10.51 -9.77 27.04
CA ASP A 351 -9.84 -8.69 27.78
C ASP A 351 -9.24 -7.66 26.84
N TRP A 352 -8.68 -8.08 25.71
CA TRP A 352 -8.18 -7.19 24.66
C TRP A 352 -9.31 -6.39 24.02
N GLU A 353 -10.43 -7.03 23.68
CA GLU A 353 -11.57 -6.35 23.08
C GLU A 353 -12.19 -5.31 24.03
N ALA A 354 -12.14 -5.54 25.34
CA ALA A 354 -12.59 -4.59 26.36
C ALA A 354 -11.61 -3.42 26.57
N CYS A 355 -10.37 -3.53 26.10
CA CYS A 355 -9.38 -2.47 26.20
C CYS A 355 -9.67 -1.34 25.19
N ASP A 356 -9.68 -0.10 25.66
CA ASP A 356 -9.69 1.07 24.79
C ASP A 356 -8.26 1.41 24.35
N TRP A 357 -7.74 0.59 23.42
CA TRP A 357 -6.39 0.77 22.89
C TRP A 357 -6.19 2.13 22.25
N LYS A 358 -7.18 2.63 21.53
CA LYS A 358 -7.09 3.90 20.85
C LYS A 358 -6.89 5.08 21.82
N ALA A 359 -7.55 5.05 22.96
CA ALA A 359 -7.34 6.04 24.02
C ALA A 359 -5.95 5.89 24.68
N GLU A 360 -5.49 4.65 24.94
CA GLU A 360 -4.16 4.38 25.46
C GLU A 360 -3.08 4.86 24.47
N TYR A 361 -3.22 4.56 23.18
CA TYR A 361 -2.24 4.90 22.14
C TYR A 361 -2.00 6.40 22.01
N ARG A 362 -3.03 7.23 22.09
CA ARG A 362 -2.90 8.69 22.00
C ARG A 362 -1.95 9.28 23.03
N THR A 363 -1.83 8.66 24.19
CA THR A 363 -1.04 9.15 25.33
C THR A 363 0.19 8.28 25.62
N LEU A 364 0.37 7.19 24.85
CA LEU A 364 1.49 6.28 25.02
C LEU A 364 2.82 7.02 24.81
N ARG A 365 3.71 6.94 25.80
CA ARG A 365 5.06 7.49 25.66
C ARG A 365 5.94 6.47 24.92
N ILE A 366 6.51 6.90 23.83
CA ILE A 366 7.36 6.05 22.99
C ILE A 366 8.71 6.74 22.80
N SER A 367 9.78 6.02 23.07
CA SER A 367 11.15 6.44 22.83
C SER A 367 11.81 5.58 21.77
N PHE A 368 12.57 6.20 20.90
CA PHE A 368 13.37 5.52 19.88
C PHE A 368 14.84 5.48 20.31
N SER A 369 15.49 4.38 19.99
CA SER A 369 16.94 4.21 20.12
C SER A 369 17.46 3.64 18.80
N VAL A 370 18.13 4.47 18.04
CA VAL A 370 18.69 4.11 16.73
C VAL A 370 20.17 3.79 16.91
N THR A 371 20.62 2.69 16.35
CA THR A 371 22.04 2.33 16.26
C THR A 371 22.42 2.18 14.80
N LEU A 372 23.33 3.00 14.31
CA LEU A 372 23.85 2.95 12.95
C LEU A 372 25.20 2.23 12.88
N MET A 373 25.37 1.45 11.83
CA MET A 373 26.66 1.01 11.35
C MET A 373 26.99 1.81 10.09
N LEU A 374 27.96 2.72 10.18
CA LEU A 374 28.35 3.50 9.00
C LEU A 374 29.25 2.67 8.09
N SER A 375 28.88 2.58 6.82
CA SER A 375 29.74 2.14 5.71
C SER A 375 29.96 3.30 4.74
N HIS A 376 30.95 3.17 3.86
CA HIS A 376 31.28 4.20 2.91
C HIS A 376 31.76 3.57 1.61
N GLY A 377 30.95 3.69 0.57
CA GLY A 377 31.32 3.31 -0.80
C GLY A 377 31.57 1.82 -1.04
N THR A 378 31.03 0.91 -0.21
CA THR A 378 31.31 -0.53 -0.32
C THR A 378 30.24 -1.34 -1.03
N LYS A 379 29.05 -0.77 -1.30
CA LYS A 379 27.92 -1.53 -1.86
C LYS A 379 27.30 -0.95 -3.12
N GLY A 380 27.93 0.03 -3.73
CA GLY A 380 27.45 0.65 -4.97
C GLY A 380 28.24 0.18 -6.19
N ALA A 381 28.10 -1.06 -6.60
CA ALA A 381 28.46 -1.56 -7.93
C ALA A 381 27.44 -2.60 -8.37
#